data_e03e7ef4ca00dc7a619dd3cd5844ad53
#
_entry.id   e03e7ef4ca00dc7a619dd3cd5844ad53
#
_cell.length_a   1.000
_cell.length_b   1.000
_cell.length_c   1.000
_cell.angle_alpha   90.00
_cell.angle_beta   90.00
_cell.angle_gamma   90.00
#
_symmetry.space_group_name_H-M   'P 1'
#
loop_
_entity.id
_entity.type
_entity.pdbx_description
1 polymer ?
#
loop_
_entity_poly.entity_id
_entity_poly.type
_entity_poly.pdbx_seq_one_letter_code
_entity_poly.pdbx_strand_id
1 'polypeptide(L)'
;MKNSLVVFALICVFFATPFASLAQDNRAVAILLNLEDDQYFADRDSAYIDPYYGLKKLIYGNKRFAENKSIKPRQTDTDLKNNELGQKPFATIIGCADSRVPNEIIFDQGVGDLFITRTAGQVMAEASYGTIEYSTEVLNTKLIVVLGHESCGAVQAAMKLPENPPGHVVTLINAIKPASLIAKSANLAPEETLDLAIHQNVMEQVELLRGLEPVLSRRFEKGDLLIVGAVYNLHTGKVEFIEETITSLPKFAQATESNSASEGDSSKTNK
;
A
#
# COMPACT_ATOMS: atom_id res chain seq x y z
N MET A 1 24.03 -41.52 53.37
CA MET A 1 24.38 -40.57 52.30
C MET A 1 23.11 -40.31 51.52
N LYS A 2 22.44 -39.16 51.77
CA LYS A 2 21.16 -38.79 51.16
C LYS A 2 21.45 -37.76 50.04
N ASN A 3 21.20 -38.13 48.79
CA ASN A 3 21.27 -37.21 47.65
C ASN A 3 19.94 -36.48 47.52
N SER A 4 19.96 -35.18 47.77
CA SER A 4 18.84 -34.27 47.50
C SER A 4 18.90 -33.79 46.05
N LEU A 5 17.90 -34.21 45.26
CA LEU A 5 17.68 -33.70 43.89
C LEU A 5 16.91 -32.37 44.01
N VAL A 6 17.55 -31.27 43.67
CA VAL A 6 16.90 -29.96 43.57
C VAL A 6 16.36 -29.84 42.14
N VAL A 7 15.02 -29.91 42.03
CA VAL A 7 14.32 -29.65 40.78
C VAL A 7 14.13 -28.12 40.63
N PHE A 8 14.84 -27.53 39.72
CA PHE A 8 14.59 -26.14 39.30
C PHE A 8 13.33 -26.11 38.40
N ALA A 9 12.22 -25.65 38.96
CA ALA A 9 11.05 -25.31 38.17
C ALA A 9 11.28 -23.99 37.49
N LEU A 10 11.48 -24.04 36.16
CA LEU A 10 11.52 -22.83 35.28
C LEU A 10 10.07 -22.32 35.16
N ILE A 11 9.74 -21.27 35.90
CA ILE A 11 8.47 -20.55 35.73
C ILE A 11 8.63 -19.66 34.48
N CYS A 12 8.07 -20.12 33.37
CA CYS A 12 7.84 -19.27 32.23
C CYS A 12 6.73 -18.27 32.55
N VAL A 13 7.11 -17.07 32.97
CA VAL A 13 6.18 -15.95 33.10
C VAL A 13 5.91 -15.45 31.65
N PHE A 14 4.81 -15.90 31.09
CA PHE A 14 4.23 -15.27 29.92
C PHE A 14 3.78 -13.87 30.34
N PHE A 15 4.57 -12.86 29.99
CA PHE A 15 4.08 -11.49 29.96
C PHE A 15 3.06 -11.38 28.81
N ALA A 16 1.80 -11.57 29.18
CA ALA A 16 0.70 -11.09 28.34
C ALA A 16 0.76 -9.56 28.38
N THR A 17 1.48 -8.95 27.43
CA THR A 17 1.35 -7.52 27.18
C THR A 17 -0.07 -7.27 26.69
N PRO A 18 -0.80 -6.34 27.29
CA PRO A 18 -2.15 -6.04 26.83
C PRO A 18 -2.05 -5.42 25.43
N PHE A 19 -2.63 -6.08 24.45
CA PHE A 19 -2.82 -5.62 23.08
C PHE A 19 -3.69 -4.34 22.97
N ALA A 20 -4.05 -3.74 24.07
CA ALA A 20 -4.99 -2.62 24.17
C ALA A 20 -4.34 -1.23 24.04
N SER A 21 -3.02 -1.11 23.85
CA SER A 21 -2.32 0.20 23.91
C SER A 21 -1.87 0.76 22.56
N LEU A 22 -2.01 0.05 21.44
CA LEU A 22 -1.56 0.52 20.12
C LEU A 22 -2.65 1.15 19.25
N ALA A 23 -3.90 1.16 19.71
CA ALA A 23 -5.03 1.73 18.94
C ALA A 23 -5.14 3.27 19.02
N GLN A 24 -4.23 3.96 19.69
CA GLN A 24 -4.52 5.32 20.16
C GLN A 24 -3.97 6.46 19.33
N ASP A 25 -3.40 6.32 18.17
CA ASP A 25 -3.04 7.50 17.36
C ASP A 25 -2.74 7.21 15.88
N ASN A 26 -3.35 6.19 15.29
CA ASN A 26 -3.15 5.93 13.89
C ASN A 26 -4.26 6.60 13.06
N ARG A 27 -3.95 7.77 12.50
CA ARG A 27 -4.86 8.55 11.63
C ARG A 27 -5.39 7.71 10.45
N ALA A 28 -4.56 6.80 9.93
CA ALA A 28 -4.95 5.90 8.84
C ALA A 28 -6.04 4.92 9.28
N VAL A 29 -5.91 4.30 10.46
CA VAL A 29 -6.94 3.41 11.01
C VAL A 29 -8.22 4.19 11.32
N ALA A 30 -8.11 5.39 11.87
CA ALA A 30 -9.26 6.25 12.13
C ALA A 30 -9.99 6.65 10.83
N ILE A 31 -9.25 6.89 9.74
CA ILE A 31 -9.80 7.17 8.41
C ILE A 31 -10.50 5.93 7.85
N LEU A 32 -9.92 4.73 8.01
CA LEU A 32 -10.52 3.49 7.56
C LEU A 32 -11.79 3.14 8.35
N LEU A 33 -11.85 3.49 9.64
CA LEU A 33 -12.99 3.21 10.53
C LEU A 33 -14.12 4.23 10.43
N ASN A 34 -13.83 5.50 10.03
CA ASN A 34 -14.83 6.58 9.89
C ASN A 34 -15.30 6.73 8.43
N LEU A 35 -15.78 5.66 7.82
CA LEU A 35 -16.16 5.60 6.41
C LEU A 35 -17.54 6.24 6.08
N GLU A 36 -18.14 7.03 6.96
CA GLU A 36 -19.52 7.51 6.78
C GLU A 36 -19.69 8.74 5.88
N ASP A 37 -18.62 9.39 5.42
CA ASP A 37 -18.73 10.67 4.69
C ASP A 37 -18.39 10.54 3.20
N ASP A 38 -19.39 10.13 2.39
CA ASP A 38 -19.26 9.94 0.93
C ASP A 38 -19.02 11.27 0.16
N GLN A 39 -19.31 12.42 0.77
CA GLN A 39 -19.32 13.71 0.07
C GLN A 39 -17.94 14.34 -0.08
N TYR A 40 -16.97 13.92 0.73
CA TYR A 40 -15.63 14.52 0.82
C TYR A 40 -14.64 14.02 -0.25
N PHE A 41 -14.97 12.96 -1.00
CA PHE A 41 -13.97 12.20 -1.80
C PHE A 41 -13.98 12.45 -3.30
N ALA A 42 -14.75 13.42 -3.78
CA ALA A 42 -14.76 13.81 -5.19
C ALA A 42 -13.51 14.64 -5.59
N ASP A 43 -12.84 15.27 -4.60
CA ASP A 43 -11.75 16.20 -4.88
C ASP A 43 -10.40 15.46 -5.06
N ARG A 44 -9.86 15.57 -6.29
CA ARG A 44 -8.55 15.04 -6.68
C ARG A 44 -7.41 15.78 -6.00
N ASP A 45 -7.52 17.09 -5.83
CA ASP A 45 -6.43 17.91 -5.34
C ASP A 45 -6.15 17.65 -3.86
N SER A 46 -7.18 17.43 -3.05
CA SER A 46 -7.01 17.00 -1.66
C SER A 46 -6.32 15.65 -1.54
N ALA A 47 -6.68 14.68 -2.41
CA ALA A 47 -6.05 13.35 -2.45
C ALA A 47 -4.57 13.42 -2.88
N TYR A 48 -4.20 14.37 -3.74
CA TYR A 48 -2.82 14.60 -4.15
C TYR A 48 -1.97 15.24 -3.04
N ILE A 49 -2.54 16.10 -2.24
CA ILE A 49 -1.85 16.81 -1.15
C ILE A 49 -1.66 15.90 0.06
N ASP A 50 -2.71 15.21 0.46
CA ASP A 50 -2.72 14.34 1.65
C ASP A 50 -2.91 12.87 1.23
N PRO A 51 -1.91 12.00 1.43
CA PRO A 51 -1.98 10.60 1.03
C PRO A 51 -3.06 9.79 1.76
N TYR A 52 -3.51 10.23 2.93
CA TYR A 52 -4.64 9.60 3.63
C TYR A 52 -5.96 9.85 2.90
N TYR A 53 -6.17 11.04 2.32
CA TYR A 53 -7.30 11.28 1.44
C TYR A 53 -7.19 10.45 0.15
N GLY A 54 -5.98 10.28 -0.38
CA GLY A 54 -5.72 9.38 -1.50
C GLY A 54 -6.13 7.94 -1.19
N LEU A 55 -5.73 7.41 -0.04
CA LEU A 55 -6.09 6.08 0.42
C LEU A 55 -7.61 5.93 0.58
N LYS A 56 -8.26 6.89 1.22
CA LYS A 56 -9.71 6.92 1.39
C LYS A 56 -10.44 6.96 0.05
N LYS A 57 -9.95 7.75 -0.91
CA LYS A 57 -10.49 7.82 -2.27
C LYS A 57 -10.43 6.46 -3.00
N LEU A 58 -9.33 5.70 -2.82
CA LEU A 58 -9.22 4.34 -3.35
C LEU A 58 -10.22 3.38 -2.69
N ILE A 59 -10.37 3.44 -1.37
CA ILE A 59 -11.31 2.59 -0.63
C ILE A 59 -12.75 2.82 -1.10
N TYR A 60 -13.18 4.07 -1.22
CA TYR A 60 -14.53 4.39 -1.70
C TYR A 60 -14.73 4.07 -3.18
N GLY A 61 -13.71 4.29 -4.00
CA GLY A 61 -13.75 3.89 -5.39
C GLY A 61 -13.94 2.38 -5.54
N ASN A 62 -13.19 1.58 -4.79
CA ASN A 62 -13.38 0.14 -4.78
C ASN A 62 -14.74 -0.29 -4.22
N LYS A 63 -15.24 0.36 -3.16
CA LYS A 63 -16.59 0.11 -2.65
C LYS A 63 -17.64 0.32 -3.75
N ARG A 64 -17.58 1.43 -4.49
CA ARG A 64 -18.49 1.66 -5.61
C ARG A 64 -18.37 0.58 -6.68
N PHE A 65 -17.15 0.17 -7.05
CA PHE A 65 -16.92 -0.90 -8.01
C PHE A 65 -17.54 -2.22 -7.54
N ALA A 66 -17.25 -2.65 -6.32
CA ALA A 66 -17.75 -3.90 -5.75
C ALA A 66 -19.29 -3.93 -5.59
N GLU A 67 -19.91 -2.77 -5.38
CA GLU A 67 -21.35 -2.62 -5.27
C GLU A 67 -22.06 -2.34 -6.61
N ASN A 68 -21.36 -2.40 -7.75
CA ASN A 68 -21.88 -2.06 -9.09
C ASN A 68 -22.43 -0.62 -9.18
N LYS A 69 -21.81 0.32 -8.46
CA LYS A 69 -22.15 1.75 -8.42
C LYS A 69 -21.04 2.64 -8.96
N SER A 70 -20.17 2.12 -9.83
CA SER A 70 -19.06 2.87 -10.42
C SER A 70 -19.55 4.13 -11.14
N ILE A 71 -18.91 5.26 -10.86
CA ILE A 71 -19.22 6.57 -11.46
C ILE A 71 -18.35 6.90 -12.67
N LYS A 72 -17.28 6.10 -12.90
CA LYS A 72 -16.35 6.24 -14.05
C LYS A 72 -15.86 7.67 -14.24
N PRO A 73 -15.19 8.25 -13.24
CA PRO A 73 -14.80 9.66 -13.28
C PRO A 73 -13.75 9.92 -14.35
N ARG A 74 -13.66 11.17 -14.82
CA ARG A 74 -12.60 11.67 -15.72
C ARG A 74 -12.33 10.80 -16.95
N GLN A 75 -13.40 10.55 -17.72
CA GLN A 75 -13.35 9.80 -18.98
C GLN A 75 -13.98 10.58 -20.14
N THR A 76 -14.19 11.90 -19.98
CA THR A 76 -14.75 12.78 -21.01
C THR A 76 -13.66 13.40 -21.87
N ASP A 77 -14.04 13.94 -23.06
CA ASP A 77 -13.12 14.68 -23.93
C ASP A 77 -12.47 15.88 -23.22
N THR A 78 -13.18 16.51 -22.30
CA THR A 78 -12.64 17.60 -21.48
C THR A 78 -11.57 17.11 -20.54
N ASP A 79 -11.78 15.95 -19.90
CA ASP A 79 -10.79 15.35 -19.01
C ASP A 79 -9.51 14.96 -19.76
N LEU A 80 -9.64 14.43 -20.99
CA LEU A 80 -8.50 14.11 -21.84
C LEU A 80 -7.69 15.36 -22.16
N LYS A 81 -8.34 16.44 -22.59
CA LYS A 81 -7.70 17.73 -22.87
C LYS A 81 -7.00 18.33 -21.64
N ASN A 82 -7.62 18.22 -20.47
CA ASN A 82 -7.04 18.73 -19.22
C ASN A 82 -5.76 17.98 -18.80
N ASN A 83 -5.59 16.74 -19.24
CA ASN A 83 -4.41 15.91 -18.94
C ASN A 83 -3.39 15.86 -20.11
N GLU A 84 -3.63 16.54 -21.24
CA GLU A 84 -2.76 16.49 -22.42
C GLU A 84 -1.34 17.01 -22.13
N LEU A 85 -1.22 18.07 -21.36
CA LEU A 85 0.05 18.75 -21.10
C LEU A 85 0.78 18.25 -19.84
N GLY A 86 0.21 17.30 -19.09
CA GLY A 86 0.85 16.77 -17.90
C GLY A 86 -0.06 15.87 -17.08
N GLN A 87 0.52 15.18 -16.13
CA GLN A 87 -0.19 14.28 -15.23
C GLN A 87 0.05 14.65 -13.77
N LYS A 88 -0.94 14.41 -12.92
CA LYS A 88 -0.88 14.65 -11.49
C LYS A 88 -1.57 13.49 -10.73
N PRO A 89 -1.01 12.29 -10.77
CA PRO A 89 -1.60 11.13 -10.10
C PRO A 89 -1.53 11.31 -8.58
N PHE A 90 -2.60 10.95 -7.87
CA PHE A 90 -2.62 11.03 -6.42
C PHE A 90 -2.07 9.77 -5.74
N ALA A 91 -2.01 8.65 -6.46
CA ALA A 91 -1.49 7.37 -5.95
C ALA A 91 -0.73 6.61 -7.03
N THR A 92 0.27 5.84 -6.58
CA THR A 92 0.95 4.83 -7.39
C THR A 92 0.42 3.46 -7.00
N ILE A 93 0.00 2.66 -7.99
CA ILE A 93 -0.43 1.28 -7.77
C ILE A 93 0.59 0.33 -8.39
N ILE A 94 1.08 -0.60 -7.60
CA ILE A 94 1.96 -1.68 -8.03
C ILE A 94 1.11 -2.95 -8.04
N GLY A 95 0.64 -3.34 -9.22
CA GLY A 95 -0.33 -4.41 -9.38
C GLY A 95 0.20 -5.62 -10.16
N CYS A 96 -0.56 -6.70 -10.10
CA CYS A 96 -0.31 -7.85 -10.96
C CYS A 96 -0.67 -7.53 -12.43
N ALA A 97 0.09 -8.13 -13.37
CA ALA A 97 -0.23 -8.08 -14.81
C ALA A 97 -1.45 -8.93 -15.20
N ASP A 98 -2.05 -9.65 -14.25
CA ASP A 98 -3.24 -10.47 -14.46
C ASP A 98 -4.37 -9.65 -15.12
N SER A 99 -4.94 -10.16 -16.21
CA SER A 99 -5.96 -9.45 -16.98
C SER A 99 -7.26 -9.18 -16.22
N ARG A 100 -7.49 -9.90 -15.12
CA ARG A 100 -8.65 -9.74 -14.23
C ARG A 100 -8.48 -8.61 -13.21
N VAL A 101 -7.31 -7.95 -13.18
CA VAL A 101 -6.93 -6.93 -12.18
C VAL A 101 -6.66 -5.58 -12.85
N PRO A 102 -7.63 -4.95 -13.54
CA PRO A 102 -7.48 -3.62 -14.13
C PRO A 102 -7.62 -2.55 -13.03
N ASN A 103 -6.49 -2.03 -12.56
CA ASN A 103 -6.41 -1.22 -11.34
C ASN A 103 -7.32 0.02 -11.37
N GLU A 104 -7.35 0.77 -12.49
CA GLU A 104 -8.21 1.96 -12.63
C GLU A 104 -9.69 1.62 -12.49
N ILE A 105 -10.11 0.48 -13.03
CA ILE A 105 -11.50 0.02 -12.97
C ILE A 105 -11.85 -0.44 -11.55
N ILE A 106 -10.97 -1.24 -10.93
CA ILE A 106 -11.16 -1.77 -9.57
C ILE A 106 -11.30 -0.64 -8.54
N PHE A 107 -10.54 0.44 -8.71
CA PHE A 107 -10.61 1.60 -7.82
C PHE A 107 -11.57 2.69 -8.30
N ASP A 108 -12.31 2.47 -9.40
CA ASP A 108 -13.23 3.45 -9.99
C ASP A 108 -12.58 4.84 -10.12
N GLN A 109 -11.39 4.87 -10.76
CA GLN A 109 -10.61 6.06 -11.03
C GLN A 109 -10.53 6.35 -12.52
N GLY A 110 -10.20 7.58 -12.88
CA GLY A 110 -10.16 8.05 -14.26
C GLY A 110 -8.77 8.37 -14.78
N VAL A 111 -8.73 8.92 -15.98
CA VAL A 111 -7.49 9.30 -16.66
C VAL A 111 -6.69 10.30 -15.82
N GLY A 112 -5.42 9.99 -15.59
CA GLY A 112 -4.48 10.84 -14.86
C GLY A 112 -4.57 10.76 -13.33
N ASP A 113 -5.42 9.88 -12.76
CA ASP A 113 -5.56 9.72 -11.31
C ASP A 113 -4.51 8.83 -10.68
N LEU A 114 -4.17 7.74 -11.37
CA LEU A 114 -3.28 6.71 -10.87
C LEU A 114 -2.04 6.60 -11.75
N PHE A 115 -0.89 6.43 -11.13
CA PHE A 115 0.34 6.01 -11.79
C PHE A 115 0.51 4.50 -11.56
N ILE A 116 0.61 3.70 -12.62
CA ILE A 116 0.50 2.24 -12.49
C ILE A 116 1.72 1.55 -13.05
N THR A 117 2.30 0.62 -12.27
CA THR A 117 3.25 -0.37 -12.75
C THR A 117 2.68 -1.78 -12.53
N ARG A 118 2.85 -2.68 -13.50
CA ARG A 118 2.29 -4.03 -13.46
C ARG A 118 3.28 -5.07 -13.94
N THR A 119 3.47 -6.08 -13.12
CA THR A 119 4.26 -7.28 -13.44
C THR A 119 3.52 -8.51 -12.90
N ALA A 120 3.84 -9.71 -13.39
CA ALA A 120 3.22 -10.91 -12.86
C ALA A 120 3.59 -11.09 -11.37
N GLY A 121 2.56 -11.22 -10.50
CA GLY A 121 2.74 -11.30 -9.05
C GLY A 121 3.23 -10.02 -8.40
N GLN A 122 3.04 -8.85 -9.03
CA GLN A 122 3.55 -7.51 -8.64
C GLN A 122 5.05 -7.49 -8.26
N VAL A 123 5.84 -8.41 -8.82
CA VAL A 123 7.28 -8.49 -8.62
C VAL A 123 7.96 -7.26 -9.22
N MET A 124 8.86 -6.64 -8.49
CA MET A 124 9.60 -5.47 -8.93
C MET A 124 11.07 -5.79 -9.21
N ALA A 125 11.64 -5.03 -10.12
CA ALA A 125 13.05 -5.05 -10.48
C ALA A 125 13.53 -3.62 -10.73
N GLU A 126 14.81 -3.42 -11.04
CA GLU A 126 15.42 -2.09 -11.16
C GLU A 126 14.62 -1.08 -12.00
N ALA A 127 14.09 -1.50 -13.16
CA ALA A 127 13.28 -0.63 -14.00
C ALA A 127 11.94 -0.26 -13.34
N SER A 128 11.34 -1.16 -12.56
CA SER A 128 10.14 -0.87 -11.77
C SER A 128 10.45 0.08 -10.61
N TYR A 129 11.60 -0.10 -9.94
CA TYR A 129 12.03 0.83 -8.88
C TYR A 129 12.20 2.24 -9.42
N GLY A 130 12.93 2.41 -10.52
CA GLY A 130 13.07 3.72 -11.18
C GLY A 130 11.72 4.33 -11.59
N THR A 131 10.77 3.51 -12.03
CA THR A 131 9.41 3.96 -12.36
C THR A 131 8.67 4.46 -11.12
N ILE A 132 8.79 3.75 -9.99
CA ILE A 132 8.16 4.12 -8.72
C ILE A 132 8.81 5.40 -8.14
N GLU A 133 10.13 5.48 -8.15
CA GLU A 133 10.86 6.68 -7.73
C GLU A 133 10.51 7.89 -8.59
N TYR A 134 10.35 7.72 -9.91
CA TYR A 134 9.85 8.78 -10.79
C TYR A 134 8.48 9.30 -10.33
N SER A 135 7.57 8.42 -9.96
CA SER A 135 6.25 8.83 -9.49
C SER A 135 6.31 9.64 -8.20
N THR A 136 7.26 9.34 -7.31
CA THR A 136 7.40 10.03 -6.03
C THR A 136 8.21 11.31 -6.15
N GLU A 137 9.31 11.32 -6.89
CA GLU A 137 10.22 12.46 -6.98
C GLU A 137 9.79 13.49 -8.04
N VAL A 138 9.32 13.02 -9.21
CA VAL A 138 8.98 13.90 -10.33
C VAL A 138 7.50 14.29 -10.31
N LEU A 139 6.61 13.32 -10.04
CA LEU A 139 5.17 13.57 -10.00
C LEU A 139 4.66 13.87 -8.58
N ASN A 140 5.53 13.81 -7.57
CA ASN A 140 5.22 14.05 -6.17
C ASN A 140 4.04 13.22 -5.62
N THR A 141 3.90 11.97 -6.08
CA THR A 141 2.91 11.03 -5.55
C THR A 141 3.31 10.65 -4.12
N LYS A 142 2.36 10.72 -3.19
CA LYS A 142 2.61 10.48 -1.76
C LYS A 142 2.00 9.19 -1.21
N LEU A 143 1.33 8.42 -2.07
CA LEU A 143 0.72 7.14 -1.73
C LEU A 143 1.16 6.06 -2.72
N ILE A 144 1.70 4.97 -2.21
CA ILE A 144 1.98 3.75 -2.95
C ILE A 144 1.13 2.62 -2.39
N VAL A 145 0.44 1.89 -3.25
CA VAL A 145 -0.31 0.68 -2.89
C VAL A 145 0.27 -0.51 -3.64
N VAL A 146 0.75 -1.51 -2.90
CA VAL A 146 1.10 -2.82 -3.46
C VAL A 146 -0.16 -3.68 -3.47
N LEU A 147 -0.70 -3.95 -4.65
CA LEU A 147 -1.95 -4.67 -4.84
C LEU A 147 -1.71 -6.10 -5.33
N GLY A 148 -1.83 -7.06 -4.40
CA GLY A 148 -1.97 -8.48 -4.72
C GLY A 148 -3.40 -8.84 -5.11
N HIS A 149 -3.63 -10.11 -5.47
CA HIS A 149 -4.98 -10.59 -5.74
C HIS A 149 -5.08 -12.09 -5.46
N GLU A 150 -6.26 -12.55 -5.11
CA GLU A 150 -6.54 -13.98 -4.92
C GLU A 150 -6.25 -14.81 -6.19
N SER A 151 -5.96 -16.08 -6.00
CA SER A 151 -5.69 -17.01 -7.10
C SER A 151 -4.61 -16.52 -8.08
N CYS A 152 -3.56 -15.85 -7.59
CA CYS A 152 -2.47 -15.32 -8.42
C CYS A 152 -1.64 -16.44 -9.02
N GLY A 153 -1.62 -16.54 -10.37
CA GLY A 153 -0.90 -17.56 -11.10
C GLY A 153 0.61 -17.55 -10.89
N ALA A 154 1.21 -16.36 -10.67
CA ALA A 154 2.64 -16.24 -10.39
C ALA A 154 3.00 -16.79 -9.00
N VAL A 155 2.16 -16.53 -7.99
CA VAL A 155 2.31 -17.09 -6.64
C VAL A 155 2.13 -18.61 -6.66
N GLN A 156 1.11 -19.11 -7.36
CA GLN A 156 0.91 -20.56 -7.55
C GLN A 156 2.11 -21.22 -8.22
N ALA A 157 2.70 -20.57 -9.22
CA ALA A 157 3.90 -21.08 -9.89
C ALA A 157 5.11 -21.12 -8.93
N ALA A 158 5.31 -20.07 -8.12
CA ALA A 158 6.37 -20.03 -7.12
C ALA A 158 6.16 -21.10 -6.02
N MET A 159 4.91 -21.35 -5.60
CA MET A 159 4.59 -22.40 -4.62
C MET A 159 4.93 -23.81 -5.12
N LYS A 160 4.91 -24.05 -6.42
CA LYS A 160 5.33 -25.35 -7.00
C LYS A 160 6.83 -25.60 -6.87
N LEU A 161 7.62 -24.55 -6.67
CA LEU A 161 9.09 -24.58 -6.56
C LEU A 161 9.74 -25.44 -7.66
N PRO A 162 9.47 -25.18 -8.94
CA PRO A 162 10.01 -26.00 -10.02
C PRO A 162 11.54 -25.90 -10.07
N GLU A 163 12.20 -27.03 -10.30
CA GLU A 163 13.67 -27.08 -10.41
C GLU A 163 14.17 -26.29 -11.62
N ASN A 164 13.43 -26.34 -12.74
CA ASN A 164 13.79 -25.72 -14.00
C ASN A 164 12.63 -24.87 -14.55
N PRO A 165 12.42 -23.63 -14.04
CA PRO A 165 11.41 -22.74 -14.59
C PRO A 165 11.76 -22.32 -16.02
N PRO A 166 10.78 -22.16 -16.92
CA PRO A 166 11.04 -21.80 -18.31
C PRO A 166 11.50 -20.35 -18.44
N GLY A 167 12.63 -20.12 -19.14
CA GLY A 167 13.11 -18.80 -19.54
C GLY A 167 13.16 -17.79 -18.38
N HIS A 168 12.69 -16.58 -18.62
CA HIS A 168 12.69 -15.49 -17.63
C HIS A 168 11.62 -15.61 -16.53
N VAL A 169 10.71 -16.58 -16.59
CA VAL A 169 9.76 -16.86 -15.49
C VAL A 169 10.51 -17.19 -14.18
N VAL A 170 11.75 -17.68 -14.27
CA VAL A 170 12.62 -17.93 -13.12
C VAL A 170 12.78 -16.70 -12.22
N THR A 171 12.84 -15.49 -12.79
CA THR A 171 12.99 -14.24 -12.01
C THR A 171 11.79 -13.98 -11.13
N LEU A 172 10.58 -14.23 -11.66
CA LEU A 172 9.33 -14.09 -10.90
C LEU A 172 9.24 -15.12 -9.77
N ILE A 173 9.55 -16.38 -10.08
CA ILE A 173 9.53 -17.48 -9.11
C ILE A 173 10.51 -17.22 -7.98
N ASN A 174 11.73 -16.80 -8.29
CA ASN A 174 12.73 -16.51 -7.27
C ASN A 174 12.35 -15.33 -6.37
N ALA A 175 11.73 -14.30 -6.93
CA ALA A 175 11.27 -13.15 -6.16
C ALA A 175 10.11 -13.49 -5.20
N ILE A 176 9.21 -14.41 -5.59
CA ILE A 176 8.05 -14.81 -4.78
C ILE A 176 8.36 -16.01 -3.85
N LYS A 177 9.46 -16.72 -4.11
CA LYS A 177 9.82 -17.93 -3.37
C LYS A 177 9.87 -17.74 -1.84
N PRO A 178 10.43 -16.66 -1.27
CA PRO A 178 10.45 -16.47 0.18
C PRO A 178 9.04 -16.52 0.78
N ALA A 179 8.09 -15.74 0.25
CA ALA A 179 6.70 -15.74 0.68
C ALA A 179 6.05 -17.14 0.58
N SER A 180 6.35 -17.87 -0.49
CA SER A 180 5.85 -19.24 -0.67
C SER A 180 6.40 -20.21 0.37
N LEU A 181 7.65 -20.08 0.78
CA LEU A 181 8.28 -20.92 1.81
C LEU A 181 7.69 -20.62 3.20
N ILE A 182 7.48 -19.35 3.54
CA ILE A 182 6.83 -18.95 4.78
C ILE A 182 5.43 -19.56 4.86
N ALA A 183 4.62 -19.39 3.82
CA ALA A 183 3.26 -19.92 3.78
C ALA A 183 3.22 -21.46 3.93
N LYS A 184 4.12 -22.18 3.26
CA LYS A 184 4.21 -23.65 3.39
C LYS A 184 4.59 -24.11 4.78
N SER A 185 5.40 -23.34 5.50
CA SER A 185 5.81 -23.69 6.88
C SER A 185 4.66 -23.62 7.89
N ALA A 186 3.58 -22.93 7.55
CA ALA A 186 2.40 -22.80 8.42
C ALA A 186 1.53 -24.07 8.48
N ASN A 187 1.76 -25.05 7.59
CA ASN A 187 1.04 -26.33 7.55
C ASN A 187 -0.50 -26.19 7.49
N LEU A 188 -0.98 -25.22 6.72
CA LEU A 188 -2.39 -24.94 6.49
C LEU A 188 -2.96 -25.79 5.34
N ALA A 189 -4.29 -25.78 5.17
CA ALA A 189 -4.93 -26.36 3.97
C ALA A 189 -4.41 -25.68 2.69
N PRO A 190 -4.45 -26.35 1.53
CA PRO A 190 -3.83 -25.82 0.29
C PRO A 190 -4.33 -24.43 -0.12
N GLU A 191 -5.62 -24.16 0.05
CA GLU A 191 -6.24 -22.86 -0.27
C GLU A 191 -5.75 -21.78 0.68
N GLU A 192 -5.81 -22.02 1.99
CA GLU A 192 -5.29 -21.12 3.03
C GLU A 192 -3.78 -20.87 2.88
N THR A 193 -3.02 -21.90 2.44
CA THR A 193 -1.60 -21.75 2.16
C THR A 193 -1.35 -20.82 0.98
N LEU A 194 -2.18 -20.89 -0.06
CA LEU A 194 -2.08 -19.97 -1.21
C LEU A 194 -2.42 -18.53 -0.79
N ASP A 195 -3.48 -18.34 -0.02
CA ASP A 195 -3.90 -17.03 0.45
C ASP A 195 -2.82 -16.41 1.35
N LEU A 196 -2.24 -17.19 2.24
CA LEU A 196 -1.11 -16.75 3.05
C LEU A 196 0.12 -16.41 2.19
N ALA A 197 0.42 -17.18 1.14
CA ALA A 197 1.53 -16.88 0.24
C ALA A 197 1.30 -15.57 -0.55
N ILE A 198 0.07 -15.29 -0.96
CA ILE A 198 -0.32 -14.04 -1.63
C ILE A 198 -0.13 -12.87 -0.65
N HIS A 199 -0.64 -12.99 0.57
CA HIS A 199 -0.51 -11.98 1.61
C HIS A 199 0.98 -11.69 1.93
N GLN A 200 1.77 -12.74 2.16
CA GLN A 200 3.20 -12.60 2.44
C GLN A 200 3.97 -11.95 1.28
N ASN A 201 3.64 -12.31 0.04
CA ASN A 201 4.26 -11.67 -1.13
C ASN A 201 3.96 -10.16 -1.20
N VAL A 202 2.75 -9.73 -0.83
CA VAL A 202 2.43 -8.30 -0.73
C VAL A 202 3.24 -7.65 0.38
N MET A 203 3.29 -8.26 1.57
CA MET A 203 4.04 -7.75 2.71
C MET A 203 5.53 -7.59 2.41
N GLU A 204 6.17 -8.59 1.79
CA GLU A 204 7.58 -8.54 1.39
C GLU A 204 7.85 -7.40 0.41
N GLN A 205 6.97 -7.17 -0.56
CA GLN A 205 7.10 -6.06 -1.50
C GLN A 205 6.92 -4.70 -0.81
N VAL A 206 6.00 -4.58 0.14
CA VAL A 206 5.83 -3.35 0.95
C VAL A 206 7.09 -3.06 1.75
N GLU A 207 7.62 -4.03 2.47
CA GLU A 207 8.82 -3.85 3.29
C GLU A 207 10.06 -3.55 2.44
N LEU A 208 10.19 -4.19 1.27
CA LEU A 208 11.25 -3.90 0.32
C LEU A 208 11.21 -2.44 -0.13
N LEU A 209 10.04 -1.91 -0.47
CA LEU A 209 9.90 -0.51 -0.90
C LEU A 209 10.16 0.47 0.26
N ARG A 210 9.72 0.15 1.47
CA ARG A 210 9.97 0.96 2.66
C ARG A 210 11.45 1.08 2.98
N GLY A 211 12.23 0.04 2.68
CA GLY A 211 13.68 0.02 2.85
C GLY A 211 14.47 0.43 1.60
N LEU A 212 13.83 0.80 0.49
CA LEU A 212 14.52 1.09 -0.76
C LEU A 212 15.18 2.47 -0.74
N GLU A 213 16.49 2.45 -0.55
CA GLU A 213 17.33 3.64 -0.63
C GLU A 213 17.63 4.04 -2.11
N PRO A 214 17.90 5.31 -2.40
CA PRO A 214 17.98 6.46 -1.46
C PRO A 214 16.67 7.25 -1.33
N VAL A 215 15.63 6.92 -2.10
CA VAL A 215 14.46 7.79 -2.27
C VAL A 215 13.31 7.36 -1.36
N LEU A 216 12.79 6.15 -1.55
CA LEU A 216 11.54 5.73 -0.93
C LEU A 216 11.67 5.61 0.59
N SER A 217 12.78 4.99 1.09
CA SER A 217 12.99 4.82 2.51
C SER A 217 13.03 6.15 3.25
N ARG A 218 13.76 7.13 2.71
CA ARG A 218 13.88 8.46 3.33
C ARG A 218 12.55 9.21 3.37
N ARG A 219 11.75 9.11 2.33
CA ARG A 219 10.42 9.73 2.29
C ARG A 219 9.45 9.03 3.22
N PHE A 220 9.50 7.70 3.28
CA PHE A 220 8.70 6.90 4.20
C PHE A 220 9.04 7.23 5.66
N GLU A 221 10.31 7.24 6.04
CA GLU A 221 10.77 7.55 7.40
C GLU A 221 10.40 8.97 7.85
N LYS A 222 10.42 9.95 6.93
CA LYS A 222 9.97 11.32 7.19
C LYS A 222 8.44 11.44 7.35
N GLY A 223 7.69 10.40 6.99
CA GLY A 223 6.24 10.41 7.03
C GLY A 223 5.59 11.25 5.92
N ASP A 224 6.26 11.51 4.80
CA ASP A 224 5.71 12.22 3.64
C ASP A 224 5.30 11.30 2.49
N LEU A 225 5.50 10.00 2.65
CA LEU A 225 5.12 8.95 1.72
C LEU A 225 4.47 7.79 2.48
N LEU A 226 3.27 7.38 2.07
CA LEU A 226 2.63 6.17 2.57
C LEU A 226 2.87 5.01 1.61
N ILE A 227 3.26 3.85 2.14
CA ILE A 227 3.42 2.61 1.38
C ILE A 227 2.62 1.54 2.10
N VAL A 228 1.54 1.07 1.47
CA VAL A 228 0.60 0.11 2.05
C VAL A 228 0.36 -1.08 1.12
N GLY A 229 -0.05 -2.19 1.70
CA GLY A 229 -0.42 -3.40 0.98
C GLY A 229 -1.93 -3.60 0.93
N ALA A 230 -2.40 -4.28 -0.13
CA ALA A 230 -3.80 -4.69 -0.27
C ALA A 230 -3.90 -5.97 -1.10
N VAL A 231 -5.01 -6.70 -0.94
CA VAL A 231 -5.35 -7.88 -1.74
C VAL A 231 -6.73 -7.70 -2.35
N TYR A 232 -6.82 -7.93 -3.66
CA TYR A 232 -8.07 -7.87 -4.41
C TYR A 232 -8.71 -9.26 -4.49
N ASN A 233 -9.97 -9.33 -4.08
CA ASN A 233 -10.79 -10.53 -4.15
C ASN A 233 -11.49 -10.60 -5.51
N LEU A 234 -11.13 -11.61 -6.31
CA LEU A 234 -11.65 -11.80 -7.68
C LEU A 234 -13.14 -12.15 -7.72
N HIS A 235 -13.69 -12.70 -6.65
CA HIS A 235 -15.09 -13.11 -6.59
C HIS A 235 -16.02 -11.97 -6.19
N THR A 236 -15.60 -11.18 -5.19
CA THR A 236 -16.44 -10.10 -4.63
C THR A 236 -16.16 -8.74 -5.24
N GLY A 237 -15.03 -8.56 -5.93
CA GLY A 237 -14.57 -7.27 -6.42
C GLY A 237 -14.02 -6.34 -5.32
N LYS A 238 -13.91 -6.82 -4.08
CA LYS A 238 -13.41 -6.02 -2.96
C LYS A 238 -11.89 -5.99 -2.90
N VAL A 239 -11.34 -4.87 -2.49
CA VAL A 239 -9.94 -4.72 -2.10
C VAL A 239 -9.87 -4.60 -0.58
N GLU A 240 -9.12 -5.51 0.04
CA GLU A 240 -8.87 -5.54 1.46
C GLU A 240 -7.45 -5.01 1.72
N PHE A 241 -7.36 -3.88 2.42
CA PHE A 241 -6.08 -3.31 2.80
C PHE A 241 -5.51 -4.06 4.00
N ILE A 242 -4.23 -4.40 3.91
CA ILE A 242 -3.53 -5.16 4.95
C ILE A 242 -3.28 -4.24 6.15
N GLU A 243 -3.96 -4.52 7.26
CA GLU A 243 -3.97 -3.68 8.45
C GLU A 243 -2.56 -3.45 9.03
N GLU A 244 -1.71 -4.47 9.02
CA GLU A 244 -0.33 -4.38 9.51
C GLU A 244 0.47 -3.32 8.76
N THR A 245 0.21 -3.14 7.46
CA THR A 245 0.89 -2.13 6.66
C THR A 245 0.41 -0.71 6.95
N ILE A 246 -0.81 -0.56 7.49
CA ILE A 246 -1.39 0.73 7.87
C ILE A 246 -0.99 1.10 9.30
N THR A 247 -1.08 0.16 10.24
CA THR A 247 -0.77 0.39 11.65
C THR A 247 0.72 0.66 11.90
N SER A 248 1.59 0.19 11.00
CA SER A 248 3.04 0.42 11.03
C SER A 248 3.50 1.70 10.34
N LEU A 249 2.57 2.54 9.84
CA LEU A 249 2.94 3.80 9.19
C LEU A 249 3.56 4.78 10.18
N PRO A 250 4.61 5.53 9.76
CA PRO A 250 5.14 6.62 10.56
C PRO A 250 4.07 7.72 10.70
N LYS A 251 4.16 8.52 11.77
CA LYS A 251 3.29 9.69 11.93
C LYS A 251 3.51 10.64 10.76
N PHE A 252 2.46 10.90 9.98
CA PHE A 252 2.55 11.84 8.86
C PHE A 252 2.88 13.22 9.38
N ALA A 253 3.95 13.81 8.87
CA ALA A 253 4.33 15.18 9.20
C ALA A 253 3.21 16.11 8.72
N GLN A 254 2.44 16.67 9.67
CA GLN A 254 1.50 17.74 9.32
C GLN A 254 2.33 18.86 8.70
N ALA A 255 1.89 19.33 7.53
CA ALA A 255 2.42 20.58 6.99
C ALA A 255 2.26 21.62 8.09
N THR A 256 3.37 22.02 8.70
CA THR A 256 3.38 23.16 9.61
C THR A 256 2.88 24.32 8.77
N GLU A 257 1.68 24.80 9.04
CA GLU A 257 1.23 26.09 8.56
C GLU A 257 2.33 27.07 8.97
N SER A 258 3.11 27.50 8.00
CA SER A 258 4.03 28.60 8.18
C SER A 258 3.17 29.82 8.43
N ASN A 259 2.90 30.11 9.70
CA ASN A 259 2.43 31.39 10.15
C ASN A 259 3.52 32.44 9.82
N SER A 260 3.54 32.90 8.60
CA SER A 260 4.13 34.18 8.26
C SER A 260 3.05 35.25 8.44
N ALA A 261 2.66 35.46 9.68
CA ALA A 261 2.12 36.74 10.09
C ALA A 261 3.29 37.72 10.12
N SER A 262 3.60 38.31 8.98
CA SER A 262 4.37 39.54 8.97
C SER A 262 3.46 40.63 9.51
N GLU A 263 3.53 40.86 10.82
CA GLU A 263 3.07 42.08 11.41
C GLU A 263 3.79 43.25 10.75
N GLY A 264 3.04 44.01 9.98
CA GLY A 264 3.44 45.28 9.48
C GLY A 264 3.63 46.23 10.66
N ASP A 265 4.86 46.54 10.99
CA ASP A 265 5.20 47.68 11.84
C ASP A 265 5.04 48.99 11.02
N SER A 266 3.88 49.59 11.18
CA SER A 266 3.63 50.97 10.78
C SER A 266 3.89 51.86 11.95
N SER A 267 5.07 52.42 12.10
CA SER A 267 5.24 53.59 12.95
C SER A 267 6.38 54.48 12.51
N LYS A 268 5.97 55.70 12.09
CA LYS A 268 6.63 56.99 12.37
C LYS A 268 8.00 57.24 11.74
N THR A 269 8.28 58.36 11.11
CA THR A 269 8.07 59.78 11.50
C THR A 269 8.60 60.71 10.41
N ASN A 270 7.93 61.78 10.23
CA ASN A 270 8.36 63.18 10.17
C ASN A 270 9.86 63.47 10.03
N LYS A 271 10.30 63.98 8.91
CA LYS A 271 10.81 65.38 8.76
C LYS A 271 11.20 65.62 7.31
#